data_6277c6127644173aee2c371e81cdcff3
#
_entry.id   6277c6127644173aee2c371e81cdcff3
#
_cell.length_a   1.000
_cell.length_b   1.000
_cell.length_c   1.000
_cell.angle_alpha   90.00
_cell.angle_beta   90.00
_cell.angle_gamma   90.00
#
_symmetry.space_group_name_H-M   'P 1'
#
loop_
_entity.id
_entity.type
_entity.pdbx_description
1 polymer ?
#
loop_
_entity_poly.entity_id
_entity_poly.type
_entity_poly.pdbx_seq_one_letter_code
_entity_poly.pdbx_strand_id
1 'polypeptide(L)'
;KGRIHPIKIRLKEDMNHSADLLKFELAAEYKSKLQLLETFQSKSLIVNPSITDIDIVTILSGEDISYLNFMKIEMGTIRASETVLIKSRLKEKTEEIMAYAVPVLRQKFNSHSPTIISNFIFELTNINIIIPQIGDKKKLLDLSLKNAFMFKQNHLRIKTKQQDDSERTLRQLRDDLRLKSIPRVIECFD
;
A
#
# COMPACT_ATOMS: atom_id res chain seq x y z
N LYS A 1 -22.36 1.14 16.53
CA LYS A 1 -21.27 0.20 16.19
C LYS A 1 -21.80 -0.73 15.11
N GLY A 2 -21.47 -0.46 13.84
CA GLY A 2 -21.95 -1.23 12.69
C GLY A 2 -21.37 -2.64 12.71
N ARG A 3 -22.22 -3.65 12.75
CA ARG A 3 -21.85 -5.06 12.59
C ARG A 3 -21.59 -5.33 11.11
N ILE A 4 -20.37 -5.06 10.65
CA ILE A 4 -19.96 -5.24 9.24
C ILE A 4 -19.88 -6.75 8.90
N HIS A 5 -19.54 -7.60 9.86
CA HIS A 5 -19.39 -9.04 9.67
C HIS A 5 -20.65 -9.75 9.12
N PRO A 6 -21.87 -9.55 9.66
CA PRO A 6 -23.08 -10.13 9.10
C PRO A 6 -23.39 -9.65 7.69
N ILE A 7 -23.09 -8.38 7.40
CA ILE A 7 -23.30 -7.80 6.05
C ILE A 7 -22.40 -8.47 5.03
N LYS A 8 -21.13 -8.75 5.39
CA LYS A 8 -20.18 -9.47 4.51
C LYS A 8 -20.64 -10.89 4.20
N ILE A 9 -21.13 -11.60 5.22
CA ILE A 9 -21.66 -12.97 5.04
C ILE A 9 -22.80 -12.92 4.03
N ARG A 10 -23.78 -12.05 4.25
CA ARG A 10 -24.94 -11.92 3.38
C ARG A 10 -24.56 -11.54 1.93
N LEU A 11 -23.67 -10.57 1.75
CA LEU A 11 -23.20 -10.18 0.42
C LEU A 11 -22.46 -11.32 -0.30
N LYS A 12 -21.75 -12.17 0.44
CA LYS A 12 -21.07 -13.34 -0.11
C LYS A 12 -22.07 -14.42 -0.52
N GLU A 13 -23.11 -14.65 0.29
CA GLU A 13 -24.21 -15.55 -0.04
C GLU A 13 -24.98 -15.07 -1.26
N ASP A 14 -25.35 -13.79 -1.31
CA ASP A 14 -26.05 -13.18 -2.45
C ASP A 14 -25.22 -13.24 -3.74
N MET A 15 -23.89 -13.05 -3.63
CA MET A 15 -22.94 -13.19 -4.75
C MET A 15 -22.94 -14.62 -5.30
N ASN A 16 -22.80 -15.61 -4.42
CA ASN A 16 -22.76 -17.01 -4.82
C ASN A 16 -24.11 -17.45 -5.42
N HIS A 17 -25.21 -17.08 -4.77
CA HIS A 17 -26.55 -17.39 -5.29
C HIS A 17 -26.80 -16.76 -6.66
N SER A 18 -26.35 -15.53 -6.89
CA SER A 18 -26.45 -14.87 -8.20
C SER A 18 -25.57 -15.57 -9.25
N ALA A 19 -24.40 -16.06 -8.87
CA ALA A 19 -23.54 -16.82 -9.76
C ALA A 19 -24.15 -18.18 -10.13
N ASP A 20 -24.76 -18.89 -9.17
CA ASP A 20 -25.45 -20.17 -9.39
C ASP A 20 -26.65 -20.01 -10.34
N LEU A 21 -27.32 -18.86 -10.30
CA LEU A 21 -28.40 -18.49 -11.21
C LEU A 21 -27.91 -17.93 -12.56
N LEU A 22 -26.59 -17.98 -12.84
CA LEU A 22 -25.93 -17.46 -14.04
C LEU A 22 -26.13 -15.94 -14.26
N LYS A 23 -26.50 -15.21 -13.20
CA LYS A 23 -26.67 -13.74 -13.20
C LYS A 23 -25.33 -13.07 -12.91
N PHE A 24 -24.38 -13.17 -13.83
CA PHE A 24 -23.00 -12.77 -13.61
C PHE A 24 -22.82 -11.27 -13.35
N GLU A 25 -23.65 -10.41 -13.95
CA GLU A 25 -23.60 -8.96 -13.69
C GLU A 25 -23.94 -8.62 -12.24
N LEU A 26 -25.01 -9.24 -11.70
CA LEU A 26 -25.40 -9.11 -10.29
C LEU A 26 -24.33 -9.67 -9.34
N ALA A 27 -23.74 -10.82 -9.68
CA ALA A 27 -22.65 -11.40 -8.90
C ALA A 27 -21.42 -10.47 -8.89
N ALA A 28 -21.09 -9.83 -10.02
CA ALA A 28 -20.00 -8.85 -10.11
C ALA A 28 -20.28 -7.58 -9.28
N GLU A 29 -21.53 -7.12 -9.22
CA GLU A 29 -21.94 -6.00 -8.37
C GLU A 29 -21.78 -6.32 -6.88
N TYR A 30 -22.22 -7.50 -6.43
CA TYR A 30 -22.03 -7.96 -5.05
C TYR A 30 -20.54 -8.12 -4.70
N LYS A 31 -19.73 -8.63 -5.64
CA LYS A 31 -18.27 -8.72 -5.48
C LYS A 31 -17.64 -7.34 -5.30
N SER A 32 -18.04 -6.36 -6.10
CA SER A 32 -17.56 -4.97 -5.97
C SER A 32 -17.93 -4.37 -4.62
N LYS A 33 -19.19 -4.56 -4.16
CA LYS A 33 -19.65 -4.13 -2.84
C LYS A 33 -18.86 -4.79 -1.71
N LEU A 34 -18.53 -6.09 -1.85
CA LEU A 34 -17.74 -6.83 -0.89
C LEU A 34 -16.31 -6.28 -0.81
N GLN A 35 -15.68 -6.01 -1.94
CA GLN A 35 -14.33 -5.41 -2.00
C GLN A 35 -14.31 -4.00 -1.39
N LEU A 36 -15.35 -3.22 -1.64
CA LEU A 36 -15.47 -1.87 -1.07
C LEU A 36 -15.63 -1.92 0.45
N LEU A 37 -16.42 -2.86 0.98
CA LEU A 37 -16.56 -3.13 2.41
C LEU A 37 -15.26 -3.63 3.04
N GLU A 38 -14.49 -4.45 2.35
CA GLU A 38 -13.17 -4.91 2.81
C GLU A 38 -12.15 -3.78 2.86
N THR A 39 -12.16 -2.92 1.85
CA THR A 39 -11.32 -1.71 1.82
C THR A 39 -11.74 -0.74 2.94
N PHE A 40 -13.04 -0.57 3.18
CA PHE A 40 -13.55 0.27 4.26
C PHE A 40 -13.21 -0.32 5.64
N GLN A 41 -13.31 -1.63 5.80
CA GLN A 41 -12.97 -2.32 7.05
C GLN A 41 -11.47 -2.24 7.35
N SER A 42 -10.61 -2.33 6.33
CA SER A 42 -9.16 -2.12 6.50
C SER A 42 -8.81 -0.68 6.90
N LYS A 43 -9.61 0.30 6.45
CA LYS A 43 -9.48 1.71 6.84
C LYS A 43 -10.13 2.02 8.19
N SER A 44 -11.10 1.21 8.63
CA SER A 44 -11.86 1.39 9.89
C SER A 44 -11.50 0.33 10.93
N LEU A 45 -10.23 -0.05 11.03
CA LEU A 45 -9.79 -0.85 12.16
C LEU A 45 -9.92 0.03 13.41
N ILE A 46 -10.97 -0.24 14.20
CA ILE A 46 -11.08 0.28 15.55
C ILE A 46 -9.95 -0.41 16.32
N VAL A 47 -8.87 0.28 16.45
CA VAL A 47 -7.78 -0.09 17.34
C VAL A 47 -8.33 -0.04 18.77
N ASN A 48 -7.83 -0.88 19.64
CA ASN A 48 -8.19 -0.86 21.05
C ASN A 48 -8.21 0.60 21.56
N PRO A 49 -9.32 1.08 22.19
CA PRO A 49 -9.42 2.46 22.68
C PRO A 49 -8.31 2.86 23.65
N SER A 50 -7.61 1.89 24.24
CA SER A 50 -6.44 2.14 25.10
C SER A 50 -5.18 2.54 24.31
N ILE A 51 -5.18 2.36 22.99
CA ILE A 51 -4.10 2.83 22.11
C ILE A 51 -4.43 4.27 21.75
N THR A 52 -3.81 5.20 22.43
CA THR A 52 -3.92 6.64 22.19
C THR A 52 -3.10 7.06 20.96
N ASP A 53 -2.65 8.27 20.88
CA ASP A 53 -1.95 8.83 19.73
C ASP A 53 -0.62 8.13 19.44
N ILE A 54 -0.59 7.33 18.39
CA ILE A 54 0.58 6.55 17.97
C ILE A 54 0.72 6.63 16.44
N ASP A 55 1.93 6.82 15.97
CA ASP A 55 2.27 6.62 14.57
C ASP A 55 2.79 5.20 14.34
N ILE A 56 2.46 4.64 13.20
CA ILE A 56 3.00 3.35 12.76
C ILE A 56 3.72 3.58 11.45
N VAL A 57 4.97 3.15 11.40
CA VAL A 57 5.82 3.31 10.24
C VAL A 57 6.49 2.00 9.91
N THR A 58 6.28 1.51 8.71
CA THR A 58 6.92 0.27 8.25
C THR A 58 7.61 0.49 6.93
N ILE A 59 8.76 -0.13 6.77
CA ILE A 59 9.54 -0.06 5.55
C ILE A 59 9.82 -1.46 5.01
N LEU A 60 9.67 -1.61 3.71
CA LEU A 60 10.15 -2.75 2.91
C LEU A 60 11.30 -2.24 2.05
N SER A 61 12.51 -2.44 2.53
CA SER A 61 13.72 -1.99 1.82
C SER A 61 14.00 -2.88 0.60
N GLY A 62 14.50 -2.26 -0.47
CA GLY A 62 15.06 -2.89 -1.66
C GLY A 62 16.34 -2.17 -2.07
N GLU A 63 17.05 -2.69 -3.07
CA GLU A 63 18.32 -2.10 -3.52
C GLU A 63 18.13 -0.68 -4.05
N ASP A 64 17.17 -0.47 -4.94
CA ASP A 64 16.91 0.83 -5.59
C ASP A 64 15.64 1.50 -5.13
N ILE A 65 14.71 0.73 -4.56
CA ILE A 65 13.36 1.20 -4.22
C ILE A 65 12.95 0.63 -2.87
N SER A 66 12.61 1.53 -1.95
CA SER A 66 12.00 1.22 -0.67
C SER A 66 10.53 1.64 -0.66
N TYR A 67 9.70 0.87 0.04
CA TYR A 67 8.27 1.16 0.20
C TYR A 67 8.00 1.40 1.67
N LEU A 68 7.61 2.60 2.02
CA LEU A 68 7.33 3.02 3.38
C LEU A 68 5.84 3.27 3.56
N ASN A 69 5.22 2.58 4.50
CA ASN A 69 3.83 2.85 4.89
C ASN A 69 3.83 3.62 6.21
N PHE A 70 3.06 4.70 6.23
CA PHE A 70 2.79 5.51 7.41
C PHE A 70 1.31 5.41 7.77
N MET A 71 1.01 5.18 9.05
CA MET A 71 -0.36 5.24 9.57
C MET A 71 -0.38 6.10 10.84
N LYS A 72 -1.32 7.04 10.89
CA LYS A 72 -1.60 7.86 12.06
C LYS A 72 -2.80 7.28 12.81
N ILE A 73 -2.63 7.03 14.10
CA ILE A 73 -3.70 6.58 14.98
C ILE A 73 -3.97 7.67 16.02
N GLU A 74 -5.23 8.06 16.10
CA GLU A 74 -5.75 9.00 17.11
C GLU A 74 -6.99 8.42 17.75
N MET A 75 -7.06 8.45 19.09
CA MET A 75 -8.21 7.96 19.87
C MET A 75 -8.64 6.54 19.45
N GLY A 76 -7.67 5.64 19.28
CA GLY A 76 -7.94 4.25 18.88
C GLY A 76 -8.47 4.08 17.45
N THR A 77 -8.30 5.05 16.57
CA THR A 77 -8.79 4.99 15.18
C THR A 77 -7.67 5.36 14.21
N ILE A 78 -7.58 4.64 13.09
CA ILE A 78 -6.67 5.00 12.01
C ILE A 78 -7.23 6.24 11.31
N ARG A 79 -6.57 7.38 11.44
CA ARG A 79 -6.96 8.67 10.85
C ARG A 79 -6.37 8.86 9.46
N ALA A 80 -5.16 8.37 9.26
CA ALA A 80 -4.48 8.45 7.97
C ALA A 80 -3.65 7.19 7.72
N SER A 81 -3.56 6.79 6.46
CA SER A 81 -2.66 5.72 6.02
C SER A 81 -2.20 6.04 4.61
N GLU A 82 -0.90 6.08 4.41
CA GLU A 82 -0.30 6.30 3.10
C GLU A 82 0.93 5.42 2.93
N THR A 83 1.11 4.91 1.72
CA THR A 83 2.33 4.22 1.33
C THR A 83 3.05 5.03 0.28
N VAL A 84 4.31 5.33 0.53
CA VAL A 84 5.17 6.08 -0.38
C VAL A 84 6.28 5.18 -0.92
N LEU A 85 6.66 5.46 -2.16
CA LEU A 85 7.80 4.86 -2.82
C LEU A 85 8.98 5.83 -2.70
N ILE A 86 10.11 5.32 -2.22
CA ILE A 86 11.35 6.07 -2.06
C ILE A 86 12.39 5.43 -2.97
N LYS A 87 12.90 6.21 -3.92
CA LYS A 87 14.00 5.77 -4.79
C LYS A 87 15.32 6.08 -4.12
N SER A 88 16.12 5.05 -3.86
CA SER A 88 17.49 5.17 -3.38
C SER A 88 18.41 5.34 -4.57
N ARG A 89 19.13 6.44 -4.65
CA ARG A 89 20.11 6.71 -5.72
C ARG A 89 21.55 6.45 -5.28
N LEU A 90 21.80 6.54 -3.98
CA LEU A 90 23.13 6.47 -3.37
C LEU A 90 23.30 5.24 -2.47
N LYS A 91 22.40 4.25 -2.57
CA LYS A 91 22.35 3.07 -1.67
C LYS A 91 22.28 3.49 -0.19
N GLU A 92 21.45 4.51 0.08
CA GLU A 92 21.23 5.00 1.44
C GLU A 92 20.80 3.84 2.35
N LYS A 93 21.29 3.84 3.58
CA LYS A 93 20.89 2.86 4.58
C LYS A 93 19.43 3.06 4.99
N THR A 94 18.79 1.98 5.39
CA THR A 94 17.38 2.02 5.82
C THR A 94 17.14 3.03 6.93
N GLU A 95 18.11 3.18 7.87
CA GLU A 95 18.04 4.18 8.94
C GLU A 95 17.98 5.60 8.40
N GLU A 96 18.81 5.92 7.42
CA GLU A 96 18.88 7.26 6.79
C GLU A 96 17.58 7.58 6.05
N ILE A 97 17.07 6.60 5.31
CA ILE A 97 15.76 6.72 4.61
C ILE A 97 14.65 7.01 5.63
N MET A 98 14.62 6.27 6.74
CA MET A 98 13.60 6.43 7.77
C MET A 98 13.74 7.79 8.48
N ALA A 99 14.96 8.17 8.84
CA ALA A 99 15.24 9.44 9.51
C ALA A 99 14.83 10.66 8.69
N TYR A 100 14.89 10.56 7.36
CA TYR A 100 14.45 11.61 6.44
C TYR A 100 12.94 11.55 6.14
N ALA A 101 12.43 10.38 5.76
CA ALA A 101 11.06 10.25 5.26
C ALA A 101 9.99 10.36 6.35
N VAL A 102 10.27 9.87 7.56
CA VAL A 102 9.28 9.86 8.65
C VAL A 102 8.92 11.27 9.12
N PRO A 103 9.85 12.20 9.35
CA PRO A 103 9.51 13.57 9.68
C PRO A 103 8.63 14.26 8.62
N VAL A 104 8.93 14.05 7.35
CA VAL A 104 8.15 14.61 6.23
C VAL A 104 6.71 14.11 6.25
N LEU A 105 6.51 12.80 6.45
CA LEU A 105 5.17 12.21 6.54
C LEU A 105 4.44 12.66 7.81
N ARG A 106 5.12 12.77 8.94
CA ARG A 106 4.54 13.30 10.18
C ARG A 106 4.07 14.74 10.00
N GLN A 107 4.86 15.59 9.34
CA GLN A 107 4.48 16.95 9.01
C GLN A 107 3.26 16.97 8.07
N LYS A 108 3.26 16.16 7.01
CA LYS A 108 2.16 16.04 6.05
C LYS A 108 0.82 15.69 6.74
N PHE A 109 0.86 14.79 7.72
CA PHE A 109 -0.34 14.33 8.44
C PHE A 109 -0.56 15.07 9.77
N ASN A 110 0.20 16.12 10.04
CA ASN A 110 0.15 16.89 11.28
C ASN A 110 0.16 15.95 12.51
N SER A 111 1.13 15.04 12.54
CA SER A 111 1.28 14.10 13.66
C SER A 111 2.30 14.62 14.68
N HIS A 112 1.88 14.64 15.96
CA HIS A 112 2.69 15.03 17.10
C HIS A 112 2.84 13.89 18.11
N SER A 113 2.56 12.66 17.69
CA SER A 113 2.65 11.49 18.55
C SER A 113 4.05 11.32 19.14
N PRO A 114 4.18 11.10 20.45
CA PRO A 114 5.47 10.87 21.09
C PRO A 114 6.04 9.48 20.82
N THR A 115 5.22 8.58 20.26
CA THR A 115 5.58 7.18 20.06
C THR A 115 5.36 6.76 18.61
N ILE A 116 6.37 6.10 18.05
CA ILE A 116 6.29 5.44 16.75
C ILE A 116 6.45 3.93 16.92
N ILE A 117 5.56 3.18 16.32
CA ILE A 117 5.69 1.73 16.14
C ILE A 117 6.35 1.48 14.78
N SER A 118 7.44 0.73 14.75
CA SER A 118 8.16 0.44 13.51
C SER A 118 8.62 -1.02 13.45
N ASN A 119 8.89 -1.48 12.23
CA ASN A 119 9.55 -2.77 11.98
C ASN A 119 11.08 -2.63 11.93
N PHE A 120 11.60 -1.41 12.05
CA PHE A 120 13.00 -1.09 11.95
C PHE A 120 13.39 -0.04 13.02
N ILE A 121 14.58 -0.14 13.61
CA ILE A 121 15.08 0.84 14.58
C ILE A 121 15.79 1.96 13.82
N PHE A 122 15.45 3.19 14.14
CA PHE A 122 16.09 4.40 13.65
C PHE A 122 15.98 5.48 14.73
N GLU A 123 16.74 6.55 14.61
CA GLU A 123 16.77 7.60 15.62
C GLU A 123 15.99 8.83 15.15
N LEU A 124 15.14 9.34 16.02
CA LEU A 124 14.47 10.63 15.87
C LEU A 124 14.48 11.37 17.23
N THR A 125 14.77 12.65 17.19
CA THR A 125 14.84 13.49 18.39
C THR A 125 13.49 13.52 19.12
N ASN A 126 13.49 13.22 20.42
CA ASN A 126 12.32 13.25 21.30
C ASN A 126 11.15 12.32 20.90
N ILE A 127 11.43 11.23 20.19
CA ILE A 127 10.42 10.25 19.79
C ILE A 127 10.85 8.86 20.25
N ASN A 128 9.93 8.16 20.90
CA ASN A 128 10.14 6.78 21.33
C ASN A 128 9.76 5.81 20.19
N ILE A 129 10.73 5.02 19.71
CA ILE A 129 10.51 4.03 18.66
C ILE A 129 10.40 2.65 19.29
N ILE A 130 9.31 1.94 19.01
CA ILE A 130 8.98 0.63 19.57
C ILE A 130 8.83 -0.38 18.45
N ILE A 131 9.47 -1.56 18.60
CA ILE A 131 9.23 -2.74 17.77
C ILE A 131 8.42 -3.75 18.58
N PRO A 132 7.10 -3.82 18.39
CA PRO A 132 6.25 -4.73 19.15
C PRO A 132 6.41 -6.15 18.64
N GLN A 133 6.46 -7.11 19.57
CA GLN A 133 6.54 -8.53 19.25
C GLN A 133 5.17 -9.22 19.32
N ILE A 134 4.28 -8.76 20.22
CA ILE A 134 2.98 -9.36 20.50
C ILE A 134 1.89 -8.28 20.72
N GLY A 135 0.64 -8.72 20.72
CA GLY A 135 -0.52 -7.88 21.08
C GLY A 135 -1.03 -6.98 19.95
N ASP A 136 -1.89 -6.01 20.31
CA ASP A 136 -2.58 -5.17 19.32
C ASP A 136 -1.63 -4.24 18.56
N LYS A 137 -0.56 -3.78 19.22
CA LYS A 137 0.49 -3.00 18.54
C LYS A 137 1.18 -3.79 17.45
N LYS A 138 1.41 -5.09 17.66
CA LYS A 138 1.97 -5.99 16.64
C LYS A 138 1.00 -6.18 15.47
N LYS A 139 -0.28 -6.38 15.73
CA LYS A 139 -1.31 -6.49 14.68
C LYS A 139 -1.36 -5.24 13.79
N LEU A 140 -1.19 -4.06 14.38
CA LEU A 140 -1.13 -2.80 13.65
C LEU A 140 0.14 -2.68 12.79
N LEU A 141 1.27 -3.11 13.33
CA LEU A 141 2.51 -3.19 12.58
C LEU A 141 2.36 -4.13 11.37
N ASP A 142 1.77 -5.30 11.57
CA ASP A 142 1.54 -6.28 10.50
C ASP A 142 0.55 -5.75 9.44
N LEU A 143 -0.46 -4.99 9.85
CA LEU A 143 -1.35 -4.29 8.91
C LEU A 143 -0.59 -3.27 8.06
N SER A 144 0.27 -2.46 8.67
CA SER A 144 1.11 -1.49 7.97
C SER A 144 2.07 -2.17 6.98
N LEU A 145 2.72 -3.27 7.40
CA LEU A 145 3.56 -4.09 6.53
C LEU A 145 2.78 -4.66 5.35
N LYS A 146 1.56 -5.15 5.60
CA LYS A 146 0.67 -5.66 4.54
C LYS A 146 0.33 -4.56 3.52
N ASN A 147 0.05 -3.34 3.99
CA ASN A 147 -0.22 -2.20 3.10
C ASN A 147 1.00 -1.88 2.23
N ALA A 148 2.20 -1.82 2.81
CA ALA A 148 3.44 -1.62 2.07
C ALA A 148 3.68 -2.73 1.02
N PHE A 149 3.44 -3.98 1.40
CA PHE A 149 3.59 -5.14 0.52
C PHE A 149 2.61 -5.12 -0.66
N MET A 150 1.33 -4.84 -0.40
CA MET A 150 0.31 -4.73 -1.45
C MET A 150 0.63 -3.58 -2.42
N PHE A 151 1.10 -2.45 -1.90
CA PHE A 151 1.52 -1.33 -2.73
C PHE A 151 2.73 -1.72 -3.61
N LYS A 152 3.73 -2.39 -3.05
CA LYS A 152 4.87 -2.94 -3.79
C LYS A 152 4.41 -3.87 -4.91
N GLN A 153 3.54 -4.82 -4.62
CA GLN A 153 3.02 -5.75 -5.64
C GLN A 153 2.29 -5.01 -6.77
N ASN A 154 1.44 -4.06 -6.44
CA ASN A 154 0.72 -3.27 -7.43
C ASN A 154 1.68 -2.44 -8.30
N HIS A 155 2.69 -1.81 -7.68
CA HIS A 155 3.70 -1.06 -8.40
C HIS A 155 4.49 -1.94 -9.38
N LEU A 156 4.93 -3.13 -8.95
CA LEU A 156 5.64 -4.07 -9.81
C LEU A 156 4.76 -4.57 -10.97
N ARG A 157 3.50 -4.90 -10.69
CA ARG A 157 2.54 -5.33 -11.72
C ARG A 157 2.30 -4.26 -12.78
N ILE A 158 2.15 -2.99 -12.37
CA ILE A 158 1.98 -1.87 -13.30
C ILE A 158 3.24 -1.70 -14.14
N LYS A 159 4.43 -1.78 -13.54
CA LYS A 159 5.71 -1.66 -14.24
C LYS A 159 5.89 -2.76 -15.29
N THR A 160 5.59 -4.03 -14.93
CA THR A 160 5.65 -5.16 -15.87
C THR A 160 4.68 -4.95 -17.03
N LYS A 161 3.42 -4.58 -16.74
CA LYS A 161 2.44 -4.32 -17.78
C LYS A 161 2.86 -3.20 -18.73
N GLN A 162 3.41 -2.10 -18.20
CA GLN A 162 3.91 -1.01 -19.03
C GLN A 162 5.08 -1.43 -19.92
N GLN A 163 5.97 -2.31 -19.42
CA GLN A 163 7.06 -2.87 -20.22
C GLN A 163 6.55 -3.76 -21.34
N ASP A 164 5.59 -4.65 -21.05
CA ASP A 164 4.97 -5.52 -22.04
C ASP A 164 4.22 -4.73 -23.13
N ASP A 165 3.46 -3.70 -22.75
CA ASP A 165 2.75 -2.82 -23.67
C ASP A 165 3.73 -2.03 -24.55
N SER A 166 4.82 -1.52 -23.98
CA SER A 166 5.86 -0.82 -24.74
C SER A 166 6.57 -1.74 -25.74
N GLU A 167 6.91 -2.95 -25.31
CA GLU A 167 7.57 -3.92 -26.19
C GLU A 167 6.65 -4.37 -27.33
N ARG A 168 5.36 -4.54 -27.05
CA ARG A 168 4.34 -4.84 -28.07
C ARG A 168 4.25 -3.70 -29.08
N THR A 169 4.19 -2.46 -28.62
CA THR A 169 4.15 -1.28 -29.51
C THR A 169 5.39 -1.18 -30.39
N LEU A 170 6.58 -1.43 -29.83
CA LEU A 170 7.82 -1.41 -30.61
C LEU A 170 7.88 -2.56 -31.63
N ARG A 171 7.35 -3.74 -31.31
CA ARG A 171 7.24 -4.84 -32.27
C ARG A 171 6.29 -4.48 -33.41
N GLN A 172 5.13 -3.89 -33.11
CA GLN A 172 4.19 -3.44 -34.12
C GLN A 172 4.82 -2.37 -35.02
N LEU A 173 5.53 -1.40 -34.46
CA LEU A 173 6.27 -0.38 -35.22
C LEU A 173 7.33 -0.99 -36.15
N ARG A 174 8.08 -2.00 -35.66
CA ARG A 174 9.03 -2.76 -36.50
C ARG A 174 8.31 -3.38 -37.71
N ASP A 175 7.18 -4.01 -37.49
CA ASP A 175 6.44 -4.74 -38.52
C ASP A 175 5.80 -3.77 -39.54
N ASP A 176 5.20 -2.68 -39.07
CA ASP A 176 4.58 -1.62 -39.89
C ASP A 176 5.63 -0.91 -40.78
N LEU A 177 6.81 -0.64 -40.24
CA LEU A 177 7.90 0.01 -40.97
C LEU A 177 8.86 -0.99 -41.67
N ARG A 178 8.57 -2.31 -41.60
CA ARG A 178 9.38 -3.39 -42.16
C ARG A 178 10.87 -3.32 -41.75
N LEU A 179 11.13 -2.96 -40.49
CA LEU A 179 12.49 -2.88 -39.97
C LEU A 179 13.06 -4.26 -39.71
N LYS A 180 14.36 -4.43 -39.89
CA LYS A 180 15.09 -5.71 -39.64
C LYS A 180 15.15 -6.05 -38.14
N SER A 181 15.10 -5.05 -37.24
CA SER A 181 15.17 -5.22 -35.79
C SER A 181 14.23 -4.23 -35.10
N ILE A 182 13.94 -4.51 -33.82
CA ILE A 182 13.13 -3.61 -32.99
C ILE A 182 13.87 -2.28 -32.80
N PRO A 183 13.25 -1.11 -33.11
CA PRO A 183 13.89 0.18 -32.92
C PRO A 183 14.03 0.47 -31.40
N ARG A 184 15.26 0.78 -30.99
CA ARG A 184 15.56 1.15 -29.58
C ARG A 184 15.74 2.67 -29.40
N VAL A 185 15.97 3.36 -30.50
CA VAL A 185 16.15 4.82 -30.52
C VAL A 185 15.25 5.37 -31.64
N ILE A 186 14.48 6.36 -31.32
CA ILE A 186 13.63 7.10 -32.26
C ILE A 186 13.98 8.57 -32.09
N GLU A 187 14.47 9.19 -33.16
CA GLU A 187 14.84 10.61 -33.17
C GLU A 187 13.88 11.36 -34.06
N CYS A 188 13.44 12.52 -33.61
CA CYS A 188 12.60 13.43 -34.39
C CYS A 188 13.40 14.73 -34.58
N PHE A 189 13.52 15.15 -35.83
CA PHE A 189 14.19 16.38 -36.21
C PHE A 189 13.13 17.34 -36.73
N ASP A 190 13.05 18.54 -36.16
CA ASP A 190 12.23 19.66 -36.63
C ASP A 190 12.97 20.46 -37.70
#